data_53cf87ee55abd5c5fe06a14902f81e85
#
_entry.id   53cf87ee55abd5c5fe06a14902f81e85
#
_cell.length_a   1.000
_cell.length_b   1.000
_cell.length_c   1.000
_cell.angle_alpha   90.00
_cell.angle_beta   90.00
_cell.angle_gamma   90.00
#
_symmetry.space_group_name_H-M   'P 1'
#
loop_
_entity.id
_entity.type
_entity.pdbx_description
1 polymer ?
#
loop_
_entity_poly.entity_id
_entity_poly.type
_entity_poly.pdbx_seq_one_letter_code
_entity_poly.pdbx_strand_id
1 'polypeptide(L)'
;MMFKNSIAEKQILLNTKKIAEPIKPSDDAFHGSLKHISAEWWYFDALFSNDYSIHVGLKTFSKKKYGMFAPLIEFYKNGKLVHEETKRIFLKDVDISKKYPSIIHDNHKIMSLNLEKYHEIKQWEYNLNMKTETCGFDLSFLGDTPGWKIETSGESWTVAQPKAQVHGTINLN
;
A
#
# COMPACT_ATOMS: atom_id res chain seq x y z
N MET A 1 33.36 27.33 14.91
CA MET A 1 31.99 27.31 15.47
C MET A 1 31.47 25.89 15.29
N MET A 2 31.53 25.05 16.35
CA MET A 2 31.03 23.66 16.26
C MET A 2 29.53 23.66 16.45
N PHE A 3 28.78 23.22 15.41
CA PHE A 3 27.37 22.96 15.53
C PHE A 3 27.15 21.74 16.45
N LYS A 4 26.52 21.97 17.58
CA LYS A 4 26.00 20.88 18.42
C LYS A 4 24.83 20.26 17.65
N ASN A 5 25.03 19.07 17.06
CA ASN A 5 23.92 18.27 16.55
C ASN A 5 22.93 18.05 17.69
N SER A 6 21.69 18.41 17.47
CA SER A 6 20.64 18.28 18.49
C SER A 6 20.38 16.81 18.83
N ILE A 7 19.85 16.55 20.03
CA ILE A 7 19.46 15.18 20.45
C ILE A 7 18.50 14.55 19.45
N ALA A 8 17.65 15.38 18.81
CA ALA A 8 16.72 14.93 17.76
C ALA A 8 17.43 14.40 16.50
N GLU A 9 18.51 15.05 16.03
CA GLU A 9 19.30 14.57 14.88
C GLU A 9 20.04 13.26 15.20
N LYS A 10 20.54 13.09 16.44
CA LYS A 10 21.12 11.82 16.88
C LYS A 10 20.07 10.71 16.95
N GLN A 11 18.84 11.02 17.35
CA GLN A 11 17.76 10.04 17.45
C GLN A 11 17.24 9.61 16.06
N ILE A 12 17.21 10.54 15.10
CA ILE A 12 16.91 10.23 13.69
C ILE A 12 18.00 9.32 13.11
N LEU A 13 19.27 9.62 13.31
CA LEU A 13 20.40 8.79 12.85
C LEU A 13 20.45 7.40 13.51
N LEU A 14 20.04 7.27 14.78
CA LEU A 14 19.95 5.98 15.48
C LEU A 14 18.77 5.14 14.96
N ASN A 15 17.66 5.76 14.61
CA ASN A 15 16.52 5.08 14.03
C ASN A 15 16.78 4.65 12.57
N THR A 16 17.50 5.44 11.78
CA THR A 16 17.89 5.07 10.41
C THR A 16 18.78 3.83 10.35
N LYS A 17 19.56 3.52 11.38
CA LYS A 17 20.31 2.25 11.44
C LYS A 17 19.45 1.01 11.66
N LYS A 18 18.19 1.15 12.16
CA LYS A 18 17.21 0.05 12.29
C LYS A 18 16.38 -0.19 11.04
N ILE A 19 16.45 0.69 10.05
CA ILE A 19 15.63 0.70 8.83
C ILE A 19 16.08 -0.34 7.79
N ALA A 20 17.21 -0.98 7.96
CA ALA A 20 17.86 -1.80 6.92
C ALA A 20 17.56 -3.31 7.01
N GLU A 21 16.53 -3.73 7.72
CA GLU A 21 16.12 -5.13 7.64
C GLU A 21 15.34 -5.38 6.36
N PRO A 22 15.70 -6.44 5.60
CA PRO A 22 14.92 -6.82 4.43
C PRO A 22 13.49 -7.14 4.85
N ILE A 23 12.52 -6.45 4.26
CA ILE A 23 11.10 -6.75 4.51
C ILE A 23 10.70 -8.05 3.82
N LYS A 24 9.74 -8.74 4.44
CA LYS A 24 9.15 -9.98 3.93
C LYS A 24 7.68 -9.74 3.57
N PRO A 25 7.07 -10.57 2.74
CA PRO A 25 5.65 -10.45 2.42
C PRO A 25 4.72 -10.40 3.65
N SER A 26 5.09 -11.06 4.74
CA SER A 26 4.35 -11.00 6.00
C SER A 26 4.41 -9.64 6.69
N ASP A 27 5.40 -8.82 6.42
CA ASP A 27 5.53 -7.49 7.03
C ASP A 27 4.55 -6.48 6.39
N ASP A 28 4.06 -6.76 5.18
CA ASP A 28 3.08 -5.94 4.46
C ASP A 28 1.72 -6.66 4.31
N ALA A 29 1.52 -7.76 5.02
CA ALA A 29 0.24 -8.46 5.11
C ALA A 29 -0.72 -7.76 6.07
N PHE A 30 -1.99 -8.18 6.07
CA PHE A 30 -2.98 -7.68 7.04
C PHE A 30 -2.70 -8.22 8.45
N HIS A 31 -2.51 -7.35 9.41
CA HIS A 31 -2.26 -7.73 10.80
C HIS A 31 -3.55 -7.74 11.64
N GLY A 32 -4.38 -6.71 11.50
CA GLY A 32 -5.57 -6.52 12.29
C GLY A 32 -5.28 -6.41 13.80
N SER A 33 -6.30 -6.16 14.60
CA SER A 33 -6.18 -6.18 16.05
C SER A 33 -7.30 -6.95 16.72
N LEU A 34 -6.95 -7.77 17.71
CA LEU A 34 -7.92 -8.49 18.55
C LEU A 34 -8.45 -7.62 19.71
N LYS A 35 -7.69 -6.62 20.16
CA LYS A 35 -7.95 -5.86 21.39
C LYS A 35 -8.49 -4.47 21.11
N HIS A 36 -7.93 -3.78 20.14
CA HIS A 36 -8.20 -2.37 19.84
C HIS A 36 -8.77 -2.23 18.45
N ILE A 37 -9.30 -1.06 18.12
CA ILE A 37 -9.54 -0.69 16.74
C ILE A 37 -8.17 -0.46 16.12
N SER A 38 -7.90 -1.13 15.01
CA SER A 38 -6.72 -0.90 14.18
C SER A 38 -7.13 -0.31 12.85
N ALA A 39 -6.31 0.57 12.33
CA ALA A 39 -6.37 1.05 10.97
C ALA A 39 -5.12 0.57 10.25
N GLU A 40 -5.29 -0.06 9.11
CA GLU A 40 -4.21 -0.45 8.23
C GLU A 40 -4.55 0.01 6.82
N TRP A 41 -3.54 0.39 6.07
CA TRP A 41 -3.74 0.84 4.70
C TRP A 41 -2.56 0.48 3.83
N TRP A 42 -2.86 0.16 2.60
CA TRP A 42 -1.92 0.11 1.49
C TRP A 42 -2.27 1.25 0.56
N TYR A 43 -1.28 1.94 0.04
CA TYR A 43 -1.49 2.95 -0.98
C TYR A 43 -0.42 2.91 -2.05
N PHE A 44 -0.85 3.26 -3.24
CA PHE A 44 -0.07 3.21 -4.45
C PHE A 44 -0.27 4.50 -5.21
N ASP A 45 0.84 5.13 -5.55
CA ASP A 45 0.87 6.35 -6.34
C ASP A 45 1.56 6.07 -7.67
N ALA A 46 0.98 6.54 -8.77
CA ALA A 46 1.61 6.46 -10.07
C ALA A 46 1.49 7.77 -10.86
N LEU A 47 2.59 8.15 -11.50
CA LEU A 47 2.68 9.27 -12.43
C LEU A 47 2.89 8.72 -13.84
N PHE A 48 2.08 9.19 -14.79
CA PHE A 48 2.13 8.76 -16.18
C PHE A 48 2.69 9.86 -17.08
N SER A 49 3.30 9.48 -18.20
CA SER A 49 3.92 10.42 -19.15
C SER A 49 2.95 11.38 -19.84
N ASN A 50 1.64 11.15 -19.71
CA ASN A 50 0.57 11.96 -20.30
C ASN A 50 -0.06 12.94 -19.30
N ASP A 51 0.67 13.31 -18.23
CA ASP A 51 0.27 14.23 -17.16
C ASP A 51 -0.90 13.73 -16.29
N TYR A 52 -1.27 12.47 -16.40
CA TYR A 52 -2.17 11.84 -15.44
C TYR A 52 -1.38 11.26 -14.25
N SER A 53 -2.04 11.22 -13.11
CA SER A 53 -1.60 10.43 -11.98
C SER A 53 -2.78 9.76 -11.29
N ILE A 54 -2.51 8.67 -10.60
CA ILE A 54 -3.49 7.95 -9.79
C ILE A 54 -2.96 7.81 -8.36
N HIS A 55 -3.87 7.97 -7.40
CA HIS A 55 -3.70 7.52 -6.03
C HIS A 55 -4.72 6.42 -5.72
N VAL A 56 -4.25 5.28 -5.23
CA VAL A 56 -5.10 4.19 -4.76
C VAL A 56 -4.82 3.93 -3.29
N GLY A 57 -5.80 4.20 -2.44
CA GLY A 57 -5.75 3.94 -1.01
C GLY A 57 -6.66 2.78 -0.63
N LEU A 58 -6.10 1.67 -0.13
CA LEU A 58 -6.86 0.50 0.33
C LEU A 58 -6.83 0.47 1.85
N LYS A 59 -7.86 1.02 2.51
CA LYS A 59 -7.89 1.21 3.96
C LYS A 59 -8.77 0.19 4.65
N THR A 60 -8.33 -0.31 5.80
CA THR A 60 -9.12 -1.14 6.69
C THR A 60 -9.24 -0.48 8.06
N PHE A 61 -10.41 -0.62 8.65
CA PHE A 61 -10.67 -0.30 10.05
C PHE A 61 -11.24 -1.55 10.69
N SER A 62 -10.54 -2.14 11.64
CA SER A 62 -10.94 -3.45 12.18
C SER A 62 -10.82 -3.54 13.69
N LYS A 63 -11.72 -4.33 14.28
CA LYS A 63 -11.62 -4.86 15.64
C LYS A 63 -12.11 -6.29 15.64
N LYS A 64 -11.23 -7.24 15.91
CA LYS A 64 -11.49 -8.66 15.73
C LYS A 64 -11.88 -8.97 14.27
N LYS A 65 -13.08 -9.52 14.05
CA LYS A 65 -13.65 -9.83 12.72
C LYS A 65 -14.58 -8.73 12.18
N TYR A 66 -14.85 -7.71 12.97
CA TYR A 66 -15.73 -6.61 12.58
C TYR A 66 -14.91 -5.46 12.02
N GLY A 67 -15.49 -4.75 11.07
CA GLY A 67 -14.85 -3.58 10.51
C GLY A 67 -15.31 -3.26 9.10
N MET A 68 -14.54 -2.40 8.48
CA MET A 68 -14.79 -1.92 7.12
C MET A 68 -13.49 -1.93 6.31
N PHE A 69 -13.62 -2.24 5.05
CA PHE A 69 -12.66 -1.97 4.00
C PHE A 69 -13.15 -0.78 3.18
N ALA A 70 -12.30 0.20 2.99
CA ALA A 70 -12.64 1.46 2.33
C ALA A 70 -11.59 1.79 1.25
N PRO A 71 -11.73 1.25 0.03
CA PRO A 71 -10.92 1.68 -1.09
C PRO A 71 -11.24 3.13 -1.48
N LEU A 72 -10.19 3.90 -1.75
CA LEU A 72 -10.23 5.25 -2.30
C LEU A 72 -9.44 5.25 -3.61
N ILE A 73 -10.00 5.84 -4.65
CA ILE A 73 -9.37 6.01 -5.95
C ILE A 73 -9.45 7.48 -6.32
N GLU A 74 -8.33 8.08 -6.63
CA GLU A 74 -8.25 9.46 -7.07
C GLU A 74 -7.44 9.55 -8.36
N PHE A 75 -7.99 10.20 -9.37
CA PHE A 75 -7.29 10.51 -10.61
C PHE A 75 -7.04 12.02 -10.72
N TYR A 76 -5.86 12.35 -11.15
CA TYR A 76 -5.44 13.73 -11.35
C TYR A 76 -4.99 13.93 -12.79
N LYS A 77 -5.23 15.12 -13.34
CA LYS A 77 -4.71 15.61 -14.62
C LYS A 77 -4.01 16.95 -14.39
N ASN A 78 -2.73 17.05 -14.76
CA ASN A 78 -1.92 18.25 -14.49
C ASN A 78 -1.98 18.70 -13.01
N GLY A 79 -1.93 17.74 -12.07
CA GLY A 79 -2.00 17.99 -10.64
C GLY A 79 -3.39 18.42 -10.10
N LYS A 80 -4.44 18.42 -10.92
CA LYS A 80 -5.81 18.73 -10.50
C LYS A 80 -6.61 17.45 -10.40
N LEU A 81 -7.35 17.28 -9.32
CA LEU A 81 -8.28 16.17 -9.13
C LEU A 81 -9.37 16.23 -10.21
N VAL A 82 -9.50 15.15 -10.99
CA VAL A 82 -10.49 15.02 -12.07
C VAL A 82 -11.53 13.94 -11.78
N HIS A 83 -11.21 12.99 -10.91
CA HIS A 83 -12.14 11.96 -10.47
C HIS A 83 -11.76 11.45 -9.08
N GLU A 84 -12.75 11.23 -8.22
CA GLU A 84 -12.60 10.60 -6.91
C GLU A 84 -13.73 9.59 -6.71
N GLU A 85 -13.39 8.42 -6.24
CA GLU A 85 -14.36 7.41 -5.85
C GLU A 85 -13.92 6.71 -4.57
N THR A 86 -14.85 6.51 -3.64
CA THR A 86 -14.65 5.70 -2.44
C THR A 86 -15.82 4.76 -2.23
N LYS A 87 -15.53 3.56 -1.76
CA LYS A 87 -16.54 2.57 -1.36
C LYS A 87 -16.38 2.22 0.11
N ARG A 88 -17.44 1.66 0.70
CA ARG A 88 -17.42 1.11 2.05
C ARG A 88 -17.97 -0.30 1.99
N ILE A 89 -17.13 -1.27 2.32
CA ILE A 89 -17.43 -2.70 2.25
C ILE A 89 -17.24 -3.27 3.65
N PHE A 90 -18.16 -4.11 4.11
CA PHE A 90 -17.96 -4.78 5.39
C PHE A 90 -16.75 -5.71 5.31
N LEU A 91 -15.89 -5.66 6.31
CA LEU A 91 -14.65 -6.44 6.33
C LEU A 91 -14.91 -7.96 6.25
N LYS A 92 -16.08 -8.43 6.74
CA LYS A 92 -16.50 -9.83 6.66
C LYS A 92 -16.71 -10.32 5.22
N ASP A 93 -16.94 -9.41 4.27
CA ASP A 93 -17.20 -9.69 2.86
C ASP A 93 -15.93 -9.57 2.00
N VAL A 94 -14.78 -9.30 2.66
CA VAL A 94 -13.47 -9.14 2.01
C VAL A 94 -12.51 -10.17 2.58
N ASP A 95 -11.86 -10.94 1.72
CA ASP A 95 -10.77 -11.83 2.11
C ASP A 95 -9.44 -11.08 2.03
N ILE A 96 -8.83 -10.82 3.19
CA ILE A 96 -7.53 -10.14 3.30
C ILE A 96 -6.54 -11.09 3.97
N SER A 97 -5.48 -11.43 3.25
CA SER A 97 -4.50 -12.39 3.72
C SER A 97 -3.63 -11.83 4.85
N LYS A 98 -3.41 -12.65 5.89
CA LYS A 98 -2.48 -12.38 7.00
C LYS A 98 -1.07 -12.91 6.77
N LYS A 99 -0.81 -13.51 5.63
CA LYS A 99 0.49 -14.13 5.33
C LYS A 99 1.31 -13.33 4.31
N TYR A 100 0.62 -12.62 3.43
CA TYR A 100 1.20 -11.84 2.34
C TYR A 100 0.18 -10.83 1.83
N PRO A 101 0.57 -9.76 1.15
CA PRO A 101 -0.35 -8.76 0.60
C PRO A 101 -1.30 -9.39 -0.42
N SER A 102 -2.57 -9.49 -0.06
CA SER A 102 -3.64 -9.95 -0.94
C SER A 102 -5.00 -9.51 -0.40
N ILE A 103 -5.82 -8.92 -1.26
CA ILE A 103 -7.18 -8.47 -0.97
C ILE A 103 -8.10 -8.97 -2.09
N ILE A 104 -9.14 -9.73 -1.71
CA ILE A 104 -10.13 -10.30 -2.62
C ILE A 104 -11.52 -9.90 -2.13
N HIS A 105 -12.37 -9.42 -3.04
CA HIS A 105 -13.77 -9.12 -2.79
C HIS A 105 -14.61 -9.64 -3.97
N ASP A 106 -15.71 -10.35 -3.69
CA ASP A 106 -16.58 -10.96 -4.69
C ASP A 106 -15.83 -11.81 -5.73
N ASN A 107 -14.88 -12.63 -5.27
CA ASN A 107 -13.98 -13.44 -6.12
C ASN A 107 -13.07 -12.61 -7.06
N HIS A 108 -13.06 -11.30 -6.91
CA HIS A 108 -12.22 -10.40 -7.67
C HIS A 108 -10.99 -9.99 -6.83
N LYS A 109 -9.82 -10.15 -7.41
CA LYS A 109 -8.55 -9.83 -6.74
C LYS A 109 -8.25 -8.35 -6.92
N ILE A 110 -8.49 -7.55 -5.86
CA ILE A 110 -8.26 -6.09 -5.85
C ILE A 110 -6.76 -5.78 -5.77
N MET A 111 -6.04 -6.52 -4.93
CA MET A 111 -4.59 -6.36 -4.75
C MET A 111 -3.93 -7.72 -4.55
N SER A 112 -2.77 -7.92 -5.12
CA SER A 112 -1.94 -9.10 -4.83
C SER A 112 -0.46 -8.83 -5.06
N LEU A 113 0.38 -9.43 -4.21
CA LEU A 113 1.80 -9.60 -4.45
C LEU A 113 2.03 -10.83 -5.35
N ASN A 114 2.88 -10.71 -6.36
CA ASN A 114 3.38 -11.85 -7.15
C ASN A 114 4.40 -12.63 -6.31
N LEU A 115 3.91 -13.63 -5.56
CA LEU A 115 4.73 -14.44 -4.67
C LEU A 115 5.76 -15.30 -5.41
N GLU A 116 5.46 -15.77 -6.61
CA GLU A 116 6.37 -16.57 -7.42
C GLU A 116 7.62 -15.75 -7.72
N LYS A 117 7.46 -14.58 -8.31
CA LYS A 117 8.55 -13.65 -8.61
C LYS A 117 9.32 -13.22 -7.36
N TYR A 118 8.62 -12.98 -6.25
CA TYR A 118 9.28 -12.67 -4.98
C TYR A 118 10.15 -13.83 -4.49
N HIS A 119 9.68 -15.08 -4.59
CA HIS A 119 10.45 -16.25 -4.15
C HIS A 119 11.66 -16.51 -5.03
N GLU A 120 11.52 -16.35 -6.34
CA GLU A 120 12.59 -16.61 -7.31
C GLU A 120 13.71 -15.56 -7.24
N ILE A 121 13.37 -14.28 -7.30
CA ILE A 121 14.34 -13.19 -7.47
C ILE A 121 14.24 -12.07 -6.46
N LYS A 122 13.42 -12.22 -5.41
CA LYS A 122 13.16 -11.22 -4.35
C LYS A 122 12.63 -9.89 -4.86
N GLN A 123 12.05 -9.87 -6.05
CA GLN A 123 11.44 -8.67 -6.61
C GLN A 123 9.98 -8.55 -6.18
N TRP A 124 9.64 -7.38 -5.69
CA TRP A 124 8.27 -7.03 -5.35
C TRP A 124 7.52 -6.62 -6.62
N GLU A 125 6.40 -7.26 -6.87
CA GLU A 125 5.46 -6.89 -7.93
C GLU A 125 4.05 -6.96 -7.38
N TYR A 126 3.41 -5.77 -7.27
CA TYR A 126 2.00 -5.69 -6.90
C TYR A 126 1.15 -5.58 -8.15
N ASN A 127 0.07 -6.35 -8.16
CA ASN A 127 -0.99 -6.24 -9.16
C ASN A 127 -2.23 -5.68 -8.47
N LEU A 128 -2.75 -4.59 -9.00
CA LEU A 128 -3.97 -3.94 -8.57
C LEU A 128 -4.99 -3.97 -9.70
N ASN A 129 -6.20 -4.45 -9.40
CA ASN A 129 -7.28 -4.45 -10.35
C ASN A 129 -8.57 -4.05 -9.65
N MET A 130 -9.23 -3.03 -10.17
CA MET A 130 -10.51 -2.60 -9.66
C MET A 130 -11.38 -2.08 -10.78
N LYS A 131 -12.69 -2.36 -10.69
CA LYS A 131 -13.69 -1.86 -11.61
C LYS A 131 -14.90 -1.37 -10.84
N THR A 132 -15.36 -0.18 -11.20
CA THR A 132 -16.57 0.44 -10.68
C THR A 132 -17.49 0.84 -11.85
N GLU A 133 -18.56 1.53 -11.56
CA GLU A 133 -19.45 2.05 -12.62
C GLU A 133 -18.81 3.21 -13.39
N THR A 134 -17.95 3.99 -12.72
CA THR A 134 -17.41 5.25 -13.23
C THR A 134 -15.94 5.20 -13.59
N CYS A 135 -15.19 4.22 -13.05
CA CYS A 135 -13.79 4.05 -13.37
C CYS A 135 -13.33 2.59 -13.27
N GLY A 136 -12.16 2.31 -13.81
CA GLY A 136 -11.48 1.04 -13.65
C GLY A 136 -10.00 1.15 -13.94
N PHE A 137 -9.22 0.26 -13.33
CA PHE A 137 -7.79 0.13 -13.61
C PHE A 137 -7.33 -1.32 -13.46
N ASP A 138 -6.28 -1.63 -14.19
CA ASP A 138 -5.49 -2.85 -14.07
C ASP A 138 -4.02 -2.43 -14.14
N LEU A 139 -3.34 -2.43 -13.00
CA LEU A 139 -2.00 -1.86 -12.84
C LEU A 139 -1.06 -2.88 -12.21
N SER A 140 0.14 -2.98 -12.75
CA SER A 140 1.27 -3.71 -12.16
C SER A 140 2.35 -2.74 -11.74
N PHE A 141 2.77 -2.82 -10.47
CA PHE A 141 3.84 -2.04 -9.86
C PHE A 141 5.06 -2.93 -9.65
N LEU A 142 6.09 -2.75 -10.43
CA LEU A 142 7.32 -3.51 -10.36
C LEU A 142 8.38 -2.73 -9.58
N GLY A 143 8.74 -3.20 -8.39
CA GLY A 143 9.68 -2.52 -7.49
C GLY A 143 11.11 -2.47 -8.04
N ASP A 144 11.69 -1.27 -8.06
CA ASP A 144 13.08 -1.01 -8.52
C ASP A 144 14.07 -0.95 -7.35
N THR A 145 13.59 -0.73 -6.13
CA THR A 145 14.44 -0.51 -4.94
C THR A 145 14.00 -1.39 -3.78
N PRO A 146 14.94 -1.80 -2.91
CA PRO A 146 14.57 -2.51 -1.68
C PRO A 146 13.63 -1.69 -0.82
N GLY A 147 12.67 -2.37 -0.20
CA GLY A 147 11.76 -1.77 0.77
C GLY A 147 12.41 -1.61 2.15
N TRP A 148 11.69 -0.92 3.03
CA TRP A 148 12.08 -0.70 4.41
C TRP A 148 10.87 -0.71 5.34
N LYS A 149 11.12 -0.92 6.64
CA LYS A 149 10.10 -0.78 7.68
C LYS A 149 10.61 0.00 8.88
N ILE A 150 9.70 0.68 9.55
CA ILE A 150 9.89 1.33 10.84
C ILE A 150 8.79 0.84 11.78
N GLU A 151 9.19 0.44 12.97
CA GLU A 151 8.27 0.07 14.04
C GLU A 151 8.43 1.04 15.21
N THR A 152 7.33 1.58 15.68
CA THR A 152 7.24 2.41 16.90
C THR A 152 6.26 1.78 17.89
N SER A 153 6.12 2.36 19.07
CA SER A 153 5.16 1.88 20.08
C SER A 153 3.71 2.16 19.69
N GLY A 154 3.16 1.43 18.75
CA GLY A 154 1.74 1.54 18.34
C GLY A 154 1.51 1.78 16.86
N GLU A 155 2.57 2.07 16.11
CA GLU A 155 2.51 2.25 14.65
C GLU A 155 3.64 1.50 13.98
N SER A 156 3.38 0.93 12.81
CA SER A 156 4.40 0.39 11.93
C SER A 156 4.20 0.94 10.52
N TRP A 157 5.30 1.22 9.86
CA TRP A 157 5.33 1.63 8.46
C TRP A 157 6.17 0.64 7.68
N THR A 158 5.55 0.03 6.68
CA THR A 158 6.24 -0.83 5.73
C THR A 158 6.12 -0.19 4.36
N VAL A 159 7.25 0.13 3.75
CA VAL A 159 7.31 0.63 2.38
C VAL A 159 7.97 -0.43 1.53
N ALA A 160 7.14 -1.29 0.92
CA ALA A 160 7.62 -2.42 0.13
C ALA A 160 8.29 -2.00 -1.17
N GLN A 161 7.80 -0.93 -1.78
CA GLN A 161 8.28 -0.40 -3.05
C GLN A 161 8.47 1.12 -2.97
N PRO A 162 9.60 1.62 -2.42
CA PRO A 162 9.88 3.06 -2.39
C PRO A 162 9.91 3.70 -3.78
N LYS A 163 10.27 2.92 -4.79
CA LYS A 163 10.23 3.26 -6.20
C LYS A 163 9.83 2.02 -7.00
N ALA A 164 8.92 2.22 -7.95
CA ALA A 164 8.44 1.17 -8.85
C ALA A 164 8.23 1.69 -10.27
N GLN A 165 8.34 0.80 -11.24
CA GLN A 165 7.81 1.02 -12.59
C GLN A 165 6.34 0.57 -12.60
N VAL A 166 5.49 1.36 -13.26
CA VAL A 166 4.06 1.08 -13.33
C VAL A 166 3.64 0.84 -14.78
N HIS A 167 2.92 -0.25 -14.99
CA HIS A 167 2.35 -0.62 -16.28
C HIS A 167 0.88 -0.99 -16.11
N GLY A 168 0.08 -0.75 -17.14
CA GLY A 168 -1.31 -1.19 -17.16
C GLY A 168 -2.25 -0.22 -17.85
N THR A 169 -3.53 -0.32 -17.52
CA THR A 169 -4.59 0.46 -18.12
C THR A 169 -5.47 1.14 -17.08
N ILE A 170 -5.97 2.32 -17.43
CA ILE A 170 -6.93 3.09 -16.66
C ILE A 170 -8.07 3.47 -17.60
N ASN A 171 -9.31 3.28 -17.16
CA ASN A 171 -10.52 3.67 -17.85
C ASN A 171 -11.32 4.61 -16.95
N LEU A 172 -11.64 5.80 -17.47
CA LEU A 172 -12.59 6.76 -16.88
C LEU A 172 -13.80 6.84 -17.80
N ASN A 173 -14.99 6.57 -17.26
CA ASN A 173 -16.26 6.60 -18.01
C ASN A 173 -16.91 7.97 -17.92
#